data_2aa0a2389897b0549e4b168cc888e4ee
#
_entry.id   2aa0a2389897b0549e4b168cc888e4ee
#
_cell.length_a   1.000
_cell.length_b   1.000
_cell.length_c   1.000
_cell.angle_alpha   90.00
_cell.angle_beta   90.00
_cell.angle_gamma   90.00
#
_symmetry.space_group_name_H-M   'P 1'
#
loop_
_entity.id
_entity.type
_entity.pdbx_description
1 polymer ?
#
loop_
_entity_poly.entity_id
_entity_poly.type
_entity_poly.pdbx_seq_one_letter_code
_entity_poly.pdbx_strand_id
1 'polypeptide(L)'
;MKKNPQTELIHAPRQAPQYISTVQPPLYRASTIIFNNTDALFNRHWTDDYDYSYGTHGTPTTFTLGDNIAQLEGGRYHLLAPSGLSAINLVNSCFLSAGDEVWVADNIYGPNMEHLRNLETRYGITVNVYNPIDVSTFRPSEKAKLIWLEAAGSVTLEFPDLTGLVKKAQAHHVLTALDNTWGAGLAFNAFDFGAEHLSVDLTVHALTKYPSGGGDILMGSVVTRDQALHHQLFRMHALQGIAVSGDDVAQVQRSLASMRIRYQQQSHTALSLMTWLKQQHQCVQVLHPADPDAAGHGYWQEVCQDGHSAGLVSVVFAAHYSLADIRKFCDALTLFKLGFSWGGPVSLVMLYDLKQMRTLQHSHLQSGYLVRFCIGLEDAQDLIEDIAQALKVLDAA
;
A
#
# COMPACT_ATOMS: atom_id res chain seq x y z
N MET A 1 7.43 -28.41 -6.40
CA MET A 1 8.30 -27.71 -5.45
C MET A 1 7.84 -26.24 -5.46
N LYS A 2 7.35 -25.70 -4.33
CA LYS A 2 6.94 -24.29 -4.21
C LYS A 2 8.22 -23.44 -4.31
N LYS A 3 8.29 -22.56 -5.29
CA LYS A 3 9.45 -21.70 -5.51
C LYS A 3 9.37 -20.49 -4.56
N ASN A 4 10.51 -19.85 -4.31
CA ASN A 4 10.55 -18.60 -3.58
C ASN A 4 9.85 -17.49 -4.40
N PRO A 5 9.08 -16.58 -3.78
CA PRO A 5 8.38 -15.49 -4.48
C PRO A 5 9.30 -14.67 -5.41
N GLN A 6 10.55 -14.43 -5.02
CA GLN A 6 11.52 -13.77 -5.88
C GLN A 6 11.80 -14.55 -7.17
N THR A 7 11.91 -15.89 -7.09
CA THR A 7 12.10 -16.75 -8.26
C THR A 7 10.86 -16.72 -9.15
N GLU A 8 9.69 -16.74 -8.55
CA GLU A 8 8.41 -16.67 -9.27
C GLU A 8 8.21 -15.34 -9.99
N LEU A 9 8.60 -14.21 -9.37
CA LEU A 9 8.60 -12.90 -10.01
C LEU A 9 9.52 -12.82 -11.25
N ILE A 10 10.65 -13.51 -11.21
CA ILE A 10 11.61 -13.54 -12.33
C ILE A 10 11.12 -14.45 -13.47
N HIS A 11 10.43 -15.53 -13.13
CA HIS A 11 9.94 -16.55 -14.08
C HIS A 11 8.43 -16.46 -14.30
N ALA A 12 7.91 -15.26 -14.35
CA ALA A 12 6.49 -15.02 -14.59
C ALA A 12 5.97 -15.73 -15.86
N PRO A 13 4.69 -16.14 -15.85
CA PRO A 13 4.04 -16.68 -17.05
C PRO A 13 4.11 -15.65 -18.18
N ARG A 14 4.48 -16.08 -19.37
CA ARG A 14 4.63 -15.21 -20.54
C ARG A 14 3.55 -15.49 -21.55
N GLN A 15 2.81 -14.45 -21.93
CA GLN A 15 1.88 -14.49 -23.05
C GLN A 15 2.56 -13.99 -24.33
N ALA A 16 3.60 -14.69 -24.76
CA ALA A 16 4.31 -14.39 -26.00
C ALA A 16 3.87 -15.33 -27.14
N PRO A 17 3.96 -14.90 -28.41
CA PRO A 17 3.82 -15.81 -29.54
C PRO A 17 4.78 -17.00 -29.41
N GLN A 18 4.34 -18.19 -29.80
CA GLN A 18 5.09 -19.43 -29.59
C GLN A 18 6.45 -19.49 -30.32
N TYR A 19 6.65 -18.63 -31.35
CA TYR A 19 7.86 -18.62 -32.17
C TYR A 19 9.00 -17.75 -31.65
N ILE A 20 8.76 -16.96 -30.58
CA ILE A 20 9.79 -16.12 -29.95
C ILE A 20 9.71 -16.15 -28.44
N SER A 21 10.86 -16.25 -27.80
CA SER A 21 10.98 -16.19 -26.35
C SER A 21 12.03 -15.16 -25.96
N THR A 22 11.62 -14.20 -25.11
CA THR A 22 12.48 -13.10 -24.62
C THR A 22 12.53 -13.09 -23.11
N VAL A 23 13.57 -12.47 -22.52
CA VAL A 23 13.70 -12.34 -21.05
C VAL A 23 12.55 -11.46 -20.51
N GLN A 24 12.27 -10.34 -21.15
CA GLN A 24 11.11 -9.50 -20.81
C GLN A 24 9.93 -9.86 -21.71
N PRO A 25 8.68 -9.84 -21.21
CA PRO A 25 7.49 -10.04 -22.02
C PRO A 25 7.39 -8.97 -23.13
N PRO A 26 6.83 -9.32 -24.31
CA PRO A 26 6.53 -8.33 -25.34
C PRO A 26 5.53 -7.27 -24.85
N LEU A 27 5.67 -6.06 -25.33
CA LEU A 27 4.75 -4.95 -25.07
C LEU A 27 3.62 -4.94 -26.10
N TYR A 28 2.39 -5.12 -25.62
CA TYR A 28 1.16 -5.00 -26.42
C TYR A 28 0.45 -3.69 -26.08
N ARG A 29 0.27 -2.83 -27.10
CA ARG A 29 -0.55 -1.62 -27.02
C ARG A 29 -1.80 -1.85 -27.84
N ALA A 30 -2.97 -1.66 -27.24
CA ALA A 30 -4.24 -1.78 -27.94
C ALA A 30 -5.30 -0.86 -27.33
N SER A 31 -6.11 -0.26 -28.21
CA SER A 31 -7.46 0.17 -27.89
C SER A 31 -8.45 -0.79 -28.55
N THR A 32 -8.39 -0.92 -29.88
CA THR A 32 -9.17 -1.88 -30.64
C THR A 32 -8.46 -3.22 -30.72
N ILE A 33 -9.19 -4.30 -30.47
CA ILE A 33 -8.76 -5.68 -30.69
C ILE A 33 -9.52 -6.24 -31.86
N ILE A 34 -8.81 -6.89 -32.77
CA ILE A 34 -9.37 -7.39 -34.05
C ILE A 34 -9.80 -8.84 -33.86
N PHE A 35 -11.06 -9.12 -34.18
CA PHE A 35 -11.62 -10.47 -34.16
C PHE A 35 -11.50 -11.12 -35.55
N ASN A 36 -11.28 -12.42 -35.59
CA ASN A 36 -11.09 -13.16 -36.83
C ASN A 36 -12.37 -13.27 -37.67
N ASN A 37 -13.54 -13.22 -37.02
CA ASN A 37 -14.85 -13.32 -37.65
C ASN A 37 -15.96 -12.80 -36.73
N THR A 38 -17.19 -12.73 -37.22
CA THR A 38 -18.36 -12.28 -36.47
C THR A 38 -18.72 -13.22 -35.31
N ASP A 39 -18.51 -14.51 -35.49
CA ASP A 39 -18.80 -15.48 -34.42
C ASP A 39 -17.89 -15.25 -33.21
N ALA A 40 -16.60 -15.04 -33.44
CA ALA A 40 -15.65 -14.66 -32.39
C ALA A 40 -16.04 -13.35 -31.71
N LEU A 41 -16.55 -12.36 -32.47
CA LEU A 41 -17.01 -11.09 -31.92
C LEU A 41 -18.26 -11.25 -31.04
N PHE A 42 -19.26 -12.00 -31.48
CA PHE A 42 -20.54 -12.14 -30.77
C PHE A 42 -20.49 -13.13 -29.61
N ASN A 43 -19.61 -14.14 -29.67
CA ASN A 43 -19.45 -15.15 -28.63
C ASN A 43 -18.35 -14.79 -27.61
N ARG A 44 -17.84 -13.54 -27.61
CA ARG A 44 -16.85 -13.09 -26.61
C ARG A 44 -17.46 -13.06 -25.23
N HIS A 45 -16.66 -13.44 -24.24
CA HIS A 45 -16.98 -13.38 -22.80
C HIS A 45 -16.14 -12.30 -22.15
N TRP A 46 -16.44 -11.03 -22.43
CA TRP A 46 -15.64 -9.86 -22.01
C TRP A 46 -15.46 -9.75 -20.48
N THR A 47 -16.21 -10.52 -19.70
CA THR A 47 -16.07 -10.65 -18.25
C THR A 47 -15.08 -11.74 -17.82
N ASP A 48 -14.60 -12.55 -18.77
CA ASP A 48 -13.66 -13.62 -18.48
C ASP A 48 -12.22 -13.10 -18.61
N ASP A 49 -11.36 -13.52 -17.69
CA ASP A 49 -9.94 -13.22 -17.76
C ASP A 49 -9.36 -13.74 -19.07
N TYR A 50 -8.52 -12.91 -19.69
CA TYR A 50 -7.83 -13.20 -20.97
C TYR A 50 -8.73 -13.27 -22.22
N ASP A 51 -10.01 -12.92 -22.13
CA ASP A 51 -10.83 -12.70 -23.34
C ASP A 51 -10.60 -11.28 -23.86
N TYR A 52 -9.62 -11.14 -24.74
CA TYR A 52 -9.18 -9.86 -25.31
C TYR A 52 -10.26 -9.26 -26.20
N SER A 53 -11.07 -8.36 -25.67
CA SER A 53 -12.19 -7.76 -26.39
C SER A 53 -12.00 -6.29 -26.72
N TYR A 54 -11.34 -5.55 -25.83
CA TYR A 54 -11.00 -4.12 -26.00
C TYR A 54 -9.87 -3.74 -25.04
N GLY A 55 -9.06 -2.73 -25.40
CA GLY A 55 -7.86 -2.37 -24.65
C GLY A 55 -8.08 -1.98 -23.17
N THR A 56 -9.25 -1.43 -22.81
CA THR A 56 -9.58 -1.13 -21.42
C THR A 56 -9.81 -2.39 -20.58
N HIS A 57 -10.22 -3.51 -21.21
CA HIS A 57 -10.43 -4.78 -20.51
C HIS A 57 -9.12 -5.52 -20.25
N GLY A 58 -8.08 -5.19 -20.98
CA GLY A 58 -6.74 -5.72 -20.80
C GLY A 58 -6.05 -6.13 -22.10
N THR A 59 -4.76 -6.32 -21.99
CA THR A 59 -3.86 -6.81 -23.03
C THR A 59 -2.95 -7.88 -22.42
N PRO A 60 -2.20 -8.68 -23.21
CA PRO A 60 -1.21 -9.59 -22.64
C PRO A 60 -0.23 -8.91 -21.68
N THR A 61 0.11 -7.63 -21.93
CA THR A 61 1.01 -6.85 -21.05
C THR A 61 0.38 -6.58 -19.69
N THR A 62 -0.88 -6.10 -19.66
CA THR A 62 -1.58 -5.79 -18.41
C THR A 62 -1.86 -7.03 -17.58
N PHE A 63 -2.30 -8.12 -18.22
CA PHE A 63 -2.56 -9.38 -17.53
C PHE A 63 -1.27 -9.98 -16.95
N THR A 64 -0.15 -9.94 -17.69
CA THR A 64 1.14 -10.45 -17.16
C THR A 64 1.57 -9.72 -15.89
N LEU A 65 1.47 -8.39 -15.84
CA LEU A 65 1.77 -7.65 -14.62
C LEU A 65 0.79 -8.00 -13.51
N GLY A 66 -0.50 -8.03 -13.82
CA GLY A 66 -1.54 -8.32 -12.84
C GLY A 66 -1.37 -9.70 -12.21
N ASP A 67 -1.06 -10.73 -13.00
CA ASP A 67 -0.76 -12.09 -12.51
C ASP A 67 0.43 -12.09 -11.55
N ASN A 68 1.50 -11.35 -11.89
CA ASN A 68 2.68 -11.25 -11.04
C ASN A 68 2.37 -10.56 -9.71
N ILE A 69 1.56 -9.51 -9.75
CA ILE A 69 1.12 -8.82 -8.52
C ILE A 69 0.20 -9.72 -7.70
N ALA A 70 -0.78 -10.40 -8.33
CA ALA A 70 -1.63 -11.35 -7.62
C ALA A 70 -0.83 -12.46 -6.94
N GLN A 71 0.14 -13.02 -7.63
CA GLN A 71 1.03 -14.05 -7.09
C GLN A 71 1.91 -13.51 -5.96
N LEU A 72 2.44 -12.29 -6.09
CA LEU A 72 3.25 -11.62 -5.06
C LEU A 72 2.45 -11.40 -3.77
N GLU A 73 1.21 -10.93 -3.90
CA GLU A 73 0.29 -10.70 -2.78
C GLU A 73 -0.24 -12.01 -2.16
N GLY A 74 -0.12 -13.14 -2.86
CA GLY A 74 -0.69 -14.42 -2.48
C GLY A 74 -2.15 -14.60 -2.89
N GLY A 75 -2.67 -13.72 -3.75
CA GLY A 75 -4.00 -13.79 -4.32
C GLY A 75 -4.09 -14.62 -5.60
N ARG A 76 -5.18 -14.44 -6.35
CA ARG A 76 -5.43 -15.18 -7.60
C ARG A 76 -5.93 -14.29 -8.74
N TYR A 77 -6.85 -13.40 -8.46
CA TYR A 77 -7.48 -12.50 -9.42
C TYR A 77 -7.00 -11.07 -9.17
N HIS A 78 -6.88 -10.29 -10.23
CA HIS A 78 -6.31 -8.96 -10.17
C HIS A 78 -7.02 -7.96 -11.07
N LEU A 79 -6.90 -6.67 -10.73
CA LEU A 79 -7.23 -5.54 -11.60
C LEU A 79 -6.16 -4.46 -11.41
N LEU A 80 -5.76 -3.84 -12.52
CA LEU A 80 -4.84 -2.71 -12.49
C LEU A 80 -5.62 -1.39 -12.58
N ALA A 81 -5.12 -0.37 -11.91
CA ALA A 81 -5.72 0.97 -11.88
C ALA A 81 -4.64 2.04 -12.09
N PRO A 82 -4.99 3.25 -12.59
CA PRO A 82 -4.02 4.30 -12.91
C PRO A 82 -3.34 4.93 -11.68
N SER A 83 -3.79 4.59 -10.47
CA SER A 83 -3.13 4.97 -9.20
C SER A 83 -3.62 4.10 -8.04
N GLY A 84 -2.89 4.09 -6.92
CA GLY A 84 -3.37 3.44 -5.69
C GLY A 84 -4.71 4.00 -5.21
N LEU A 85 -4.91 5.32 -5.27
CA LEU A 85 -6.19 5.93 -4.91
C LEU A 85 -7.32 5.51 -5.88
N SER A 86 -7.04 5.35 -7.16
CA SER A 86 -8.03 4.81 -8.11
C SER A 86 -8.42 3.36 -7.78
N ALA A 87 -7.47 2.54 -7.34
CA ALA A 87 -7.75 1.18 -6.86
C ALA A 87 -8.62 1.18 -5.58
N ILE A 88 -8.34 2.07 -4.63
CA ILE A 88 -9.16 2.30 -3.43
C ILE A 88 -10.59 2.73 -3.84
N ASN A 89 -10.71 3.69 -4.75
CA ASN A 89 -12.00 4.20 -5.22
C ASN A 89 -12.82 3.13 -5.94
N LEU A 90 -12.16 2.22 -6.69
CA LEU A 90 -12.81 1.07 -7.31
C LEU A 90 -13.46 0.17 -6.25
N VAL A 91 -12.74 -0.17 -5.17
CA VAL A 91 -13.26 -0.97 -4.06
C VAL A 91 -14.43 -0.27 -3.37
N ASN A 92 -14.27 1.02 -3.01
CA ASN A 92 -15.32 1.81 -2.37
C ASN A 92 -16.59 1.87 -3.23
N SER A 93 -16.44 2.15 -4.54
CA SER A 93 -17.57 2.26 -5.47
C SER A 93 -18.25 0.92 -5.77
N CYS A 94 -17.50 -0.19 -5.65
CA CYS A 94 -18.03 -1.52 -5.90
C CYS A 94 -18.88 -2.04 -4.73
N PHE A 95 -18.48 -1.79 -3.50
CA PHE A 95 -19.03 -2.46 -2.33
C PHE A 95 -19.83 -1.56 -1.38
N LEU A 96 -19.89 -0.23 -1.63
CA LEU A 96 -20.65 0.70 -0.80
C LEU A 96 -21.83 1.29 -1.56
N SER A 97 -22.99 1.25 -0.93
CA SER A 97 -24.25 1.83 -1.41
C SER A 97 -24.85 2.77 -0.36
N ALA A 98 -25.86 3.56 -0.74
CA ALA A 98 -26.54 4.46 0.17
C ALA A 98 -27.08 3.72 1.41
N GLY A 99 -26.76 4.21 2.59
CA GLY A 99 -27.17 3.64 3.89
C GLY A 99 -26.22 2.59 4.45
N ASP A 100 -25.19 2.18 3.71
CA ASP A 100 -24.16 1.25 4.20
C ASP A 100 -23.20 1.93 5.17
N GLU A 101 -22.55 1.13 6.01
CA GLU A 101 -21.47 1.55 6.88
C GLU A 101 -20.13 1.03 6.37
N VAL A 102 -19.11 1.91 6.41
CA VAL A 102 -17.71 1.55 6.22
C VAL A 102 -16.92 1.87 7.49
N TRP A 103 -16.01 0.99 7.84
CA TRP A 103 -15.11 1.15 8.97
C TRP A 103 -13.68 1.39 8.49
N VAL A 104 -12.99 2.36 9.09
CA VAL A 104 -11.62 2.74 8.73
C VAL A 104 -10.76 2.88 9.96
N ALA A 105 -9.48 2.51 9.85
CA ALA A 105 -8.51 2.78 10.91
C ALA A 105 -8.29 4.29 11.07
N ASP A 106 -8.07 4.76 12.31
CA ASP A 106 -7.79 6.18 12.57
C ASP A 106 -6.47 6.66 11.92
N ASN A 107 -5.59 5.73 11.57
CA ASN A 107 -4.33 5.98 10.86
C ASN A 107 -4.37 5.57 9.38
N ILE A 108 -5.56 5.48 8.80
CA ILE A 108 -5.71 5.15 7.38
C ILE A 108 -5.10 6.23 6.47
N TYR A 109 -4.70 5.85 5.27
CA TYR A 109 -4.26 6.77 4.22
C TYR A 109 -5.25 7.93 4.03
N GLY A 110 -4.81 9.17 4.29
CA GLY A 110 -5.67 10.36 4.35
C GLY A 110 -6.58 10.54 3.14
N PRO A 111 -6.10 10.41 1.89
CA PRO A 111 -6.96 10.51 0.70
C PRO A 111 -8.07 9.46 0.62
N ASN A 112 -7.93 8.27 1.22
CA ASN A 112 -9.05 7.33 1.34
C ASN A 112 -10.10 7.85 2.32
N MET A 113 -9.68 8.37 3.47
CA MET A 113 -10.59 9.01 4.43
C MET A 113 -11.36 10.17 3.78
N GLU A 114 -10.66 11.05 3.07
CA GLU A 114 -11.27 12.18 2.38
C GLU A 114 -12.28 11.73 1.32
N HIS A 115 -11.94 10.71 0.54
CA HIS A 115 -12.86 10.12 -0.44
C HIS A 115 -14.11 9.55 0.23
N LEU A 116 -13.97 8.78 1.30
CA LEU A 116 -15.09 8.19 2.04
C LEU A 116 -15.97 9.28 2.67
N ARG A 117 -15.41 10.35 3.24
CA ARG A 117 -16.19 11.51 3.74
C ARG A 117 -16.95 12.22 2.61
N ASN A 118 -16.40 12.26 1.40
CA ASN A 118 -17.11 12.76 0.23
C ASN A 118 -18.29 11.83 -0.15
N LEU A 119 -18.10 10.50 -0.12
CA LEU A 119 -19.19 9.56 -0.34
C LEU A 119 -20.27 9.64 0.75
N GLU A 120 -19.89 9.83 2.01
CA GLU A 120 -20.80 10.05 3.13
C GLU A 120 -21.71 11.26 2.85
N THR A 121 -21.11 12.37 2.43
CA THR A 121 -21.86 13.61 2.13
C THR A 121 -22.77 13.47 0.91
N ARG A 122 -22.30 12.79 -0.15
CA ARG A 122 -22.99 12.72 -1.43
C ARG A 122 -24.00 11.58 -1.54
N TYR A 123 -23.67 10.44 -0.95
CA TYR A 123 -24.43 9.20 -1.17
C TYR A 123 -25.01 8.62 0.11
N GLY A 124 -24.78 9.25 1.27
CA GLY A 124 -25.40 8.86 2.54
C GLY A 124 -24.88 7.54 3.09
N ILE A 125 -23.63 7.18 2.83
CA ILE A 125 -22.94 6.12 3.58
C ILE A 125 -22.60 6.66 4.98
N THR A 126 -22.26 5.79 5.91
CA THR A 126 -21.74 6.16 7.23
C THR A 126 -20.28 5.72 7.38
N VAL A 127 -19.40 6.66 7.70
CA VAL A 127 -17.97 6.38 7.92
C VAL A 127 -17.67 6.32 9.41
N ASN A 128 -17.31 5.14 9.89
CA ASN A 128 -16.94 4.89 11.29
C ASN A 128 -15.42 4.70 11.41
N VAL A 129 -14.86 5.23 12.50
CA VAL A 129 -13.41 5.15 12.77
C VAL A 129 -13.15 4.19 13.93
N TYR A 130 -12.13 3.34 13.78
CA TYR A 130 -11.69 2.44 14.84
C TYR A 130 -10.19 2.61 15.15
N ASN A 131 -9.79 2.22 16.37
CA ASN A 131 -8.39 2.19 16.77
C ASN A 131 -7.73 0.90 16.23
N PRO A 132 -6.72 0.97 15.37
CA PRO A 132 -6.12 -0.21 14.71
C PRO A 132 -5.49 -1.21 15.68
N ILE A 133 -5.08 -0.78 16.87
CA ILE A 133 -4.46 -1.63 17.91
C ILE A 133 -5.47 -2.08 18.99
N ASP A 134 -6.74 -1.73 18.87
CA ASP A 134 -7.80 -2.12 19.79
C ASP A 134 -9.06 -2.57 19.04
N VAL A 135 -9.17 -3.87 18.82
CA VAL A 135 -10.29 -4.53 18.12
C VAL A 135 -11.64 -4.26 18.78
N SER A 136 -11.68 -3.93 20.09
CA SER A 136 -12.94 -3.64 20.80
C SER A 136 -13.64 -2.39 20.26
N THR A 137 -12.88 -1.49 19.64
CA THR A 137 -13.39 -0.23 19.04
C THR A 137 -14.07 -0.44 17.68
N PHE A 138 -13.77 -1.52 16.96
CA PHE A 138 -14.50 -1.94 15.78
C PHE A 138 -15.83 -2.60 16.20
N ARG A 139 -16.96 -1.91 16.05
CA ARG A 139 -18.31 -2.32 16.50
C ARG A 139 -19.31 -2.27 15.33
N PRO A 140 -19.15 -3.20 14.35
CA PRO A 140 -19.99 -3.18 13.17
C PRO A 140 -21.45 -3.46 13.48
N SER A 141 -22.36 -2.72 12.85
CA SER A 141 -23.79 -3.04 12.80
C SER A 141 -24.10 -3.95 11.61
N GLU A 142 -25.36 -4.34 11.44
CA GLU A 142 -25.84 -5.10 10.27
C GLU A 142 -25.66 -4.33 8.93
N LYS A 143 -25.48 -3.01 8.99
CA LYS A 143 -25.23 -2.16 7.83
C LYS A 143 -23.75 -2.10 7.41
N ALA A 144 -22.84 -2.60 8.26
CA ALA A 144 -21.42 -2.62 7.95
C ALA A 144 -21.15 -3.55 6.76
N LYS A 145 -20.55 -3.00 5.69
CA LYS A 145 -20.24 -3.74 4.47
C LYS A 145 -18.76 -3.90 4.24
N LEU A 146 -17.97 -2.93 4.67
CA LEU A 146 -16.55 -2.87 4.37
C LEU A 146 -15.77 -2.38 5.58
N ILE A 147 -14.65 -3.04 5.88
CA ILE A 147 -13.61 -2.51 6.76
C ILE A 147 -12.32 -2.34 5.97
N TRP A 148 -11.76 -1.14 6.03
CA TRP A 148 -10.41 -0.86 5.54
C TRP A 148 -9.39 -1.11 6.64
N LEU A 149 -8.40 -1.93 6.30
CA LEU A 149 -7.22 -2.27 7.10
C LEU A 149 -5.99 -1.61 6.44
N GLU A 150 -5.00 -1.22 7.24
CA GLU A 150 -3.72 -0.71 6.73
C GLU A 150 -2.59 -1.16 7.66
N ALA A 151 -1.64 -1.94 7.14
CA ALA A 151 -0.55 -2.53 7.93
C ALA A 151 0.81 -2.31 7.23
N ALA A 152 1.68 -1.47 7.83
CA ALA A 152 1.46 -0.57 8.95
C ALA A 152 0.68 0.67 8.51
N GLY A 153 -0.04 1.31 9.45
CA GLY A 153 -0.87 2.48 9.16
C GLY A 153 -0.07 3.70 8.72
N SER A 154 -0.73 4.58 7.97
CA SER A 154 -0.12 5.78 7.41
C SER A 154 0.46 6.70 8.47
N VAL A 155 1.66 7.19 8.21
CA VAL A 155 2.39 8.24 8.94
C VAL A 155 2.88 7.79 10.33
N THR A 156 2.03 7.32 11.21
CA THR A 156 2.41 6.96 12.59
C THR A 156 2.81 5.50 12.75
N LEU A 157 2.64 4.69 11.71
CA LEU A 157 3.19 3.34 11.56
C LEU A 157 2.78 2.33 12.64
N GLU A 158 1.67 2.55 13.37
CA GLU A 158 1.12 1.48 14.21
C GLU A 158 0.80 0.26 13.36
N PHE A 159 1.23 -0.91 13.81
CA PHE A 159 0.82 -2.14 13.16
C PHE A 159 -0.48 -2.65 13.79
N PRO A 160 -1.54 -2.88 12.99
CA PRO A 160 -2.85 -3.24 13.54
C PRO A 160 -2.88 -4.67 14.07
N ASP A 161 -3.84 -4.94 14.97
CA ASP A 161 -4.25 -6.31 15.28
C ASP A 161 -5.01 -6.92 14.08
N LEU A 162 -4.27 -7.27 13.03
CA LEU A 162 -4.85 -7.85 11.80
C LEU A 162 -5.63 -9.13 12.10
N THR A 163 -5.08 -10.00 12.92
CA THR A 163 -5.71 -11.27 13.32
C THR A 163 -7.06 -11.04 13.97
N GLY A 164 -7.12 -10.19 14.98
CA GLY A 164 -8.36 -9.87 15.68
C GLY A 164 -9.38 -9.13 14.81
N LEU A 165 -8.94 -8.18 14.00
CA LEU A 165 -9.82 -7.41 13.11
C LEU A 165 -10.44 -8.28 12.03
N VAL A 166 -9.65 -9.15 11.36
CA VAL A 166 -10.17 -10.05 10.32
C VAL A 166 -11.14 -11.07 10.91
N LYS A 167 -10.82 -11.70 12.04
CA LYS A 167 -11.76 -12.62 12.72
C LYS A 167 -13.09 -11.95 13.06
N LYS A 168 -13.04 -10.73 13.58
CA LYS A 168 -14.24 -9.97 13.93
C LYS A 168 -15.04 -9.57 12.70
N ALA A 169 -14.39 -9.15 11.63
CA ALA A 169 -15.05 -8.83 10.36
C ALA A 169 -15.77 -10.07 9.79
N GLN A 170 -15.10 -11.23 9.75
CA GLN A 170 -15.67 -12.48 9.30
C GLN A 170 -16.89 -12.89 10.15
N ALA A 171 -16.82 -12.76 11.47
CA ALA A 171 -17.94 -13.09 12.36
C ALA A 171 -19.19 -12.20 12.14
N HIS A 172 -18.99 -11.00 11.58
CA HIS A 172 -20.07 -10.07 11.26
C HIS A 172 -20.37 -9.97 9.75
N HIS A 173 -19.77 -10.81 8.92
CA HIS A 173 -19.93 -10.80 7.45
C HIS A 173 -19.57 -9.44 6.82
N VAL A 174 -18.55 -8.76 7.37
CA VAL A 174 -18.02 -7.51 6.84
C VAL A 174 -16.82 -7.80 5.95
N LEU A 175 -16.83 -7.29 4.72
CA LEU A 175 -15.76 -7.46 3.76
C LEU A 175 -14.49 -6.76 4.24
N THR A 176 -13.34 -7.41 4.13
CA THR A 176 -12.05 -6.87 4.53
C THR A 176 -11.25 -6.42 3.31
N ALA A 177 -10.86 -5.14 3.26
CA ALA A 177 -9.93 -4.61 2.28
C ALA A 177 -8.67 -4.09 2.98
N LEU A 178 -7.51 -4.64 2.62
CA LEU A 178 -6.22 -4.24 3.17
C LEU A 178 -5.48 -3.36 2.16
N ASP A 179 -5.13 -2.14 2.55
CA ASP A 179 -4.06 -1.42 1.86
C ASP A 179 -2.71 -2.05 2.24
N ASN A 180 -2.18 -2.87 1.33
CA ASN A 180 -0.93 -3.61 1.50
C ASN A 180 0.26 -2.89 0.87
N THR A 181 0.15 -1.60 0.63
CA THR A 181 1.23 -0.81 0.01
C THR A 181 2.51 -0.83 0.84
N TRP A 182 2.39 -0.80 2.18
CA TRP A 182 3.54 -0.90 3.08
C TRP A 182 4.17 -2.29 3.07
N GLY A 183 3.36 -3.33 3.17
CA GLY A 183 3.81 -4.73 3.17
C GLY A 183 4.31 -5.20 1.81
N ALA A 184 3.78 -4.61 0.73
CA ALA A 184 4.18 -4.81 -0.66
C ALA A 184 4.16 -6.28 -1.12
N GLY A 185 3.38 -7.15 -0.46
CA GLY A 185 3.41 -8.60 -0.67
C GLY A 185 4.74 -9.26 -0.27
N LEU A 186 5.65 -8.52 0.36
CA LEU A 186 6.98 -8.97 0.78
C LEU A 186 7.10 -9.14 2.29
N ALA A 187 6.48 -8.28 3.09
CA ALA A 187 6.53 -8.35 4.55
C ALA A 187 5.72 -9.54 5.07
N PHE A 188 4.57 -9.81 4.47
CA PHE A 188 3.69 -10.92 4.80
C PHE A 188 2.76 -11.25 3.63
N ASN A 189 2.14 -12.43 3.69
CA ASN A 189 1.10 -12.83 2.74
C ASN A 189 -0.28 -12.43 3.28
N ALA A 190 -0.92 -11.45 2.67
CA ALA A 190 -2.22 -10.94 3.10
C ALA A 190 -3.37 -11.96 3.02
N PHE A 191 -3.20 -12.98 2.20
CA PHE A 191 -4.18 -14.07 2.02
C PHE A 191 -3.82 -15.36 2.77
N ASP A 192 -2.76 -15.35 3.58
CA ASP A 192 -2.34 -16.48 4.41
C ASP A 192 -1.38 -16.00 5.50
N PHE A 193 -1.91 -15.44 6.58
CA PHE A 193 -1.11 -14.86 7.65
C PHE A 193 -1.53 -15.37 9.04
N GLY A 194 -0.60 -15.18 9.98
CA GLY A 194 -0.75 -15.64 11.37
C GLY A 194 -0.78 -17.16 11.52
N ALA A 195 -0.82 -17.62 12.75
CA ALA A 195 -0.82 -19.05 13.09
C ALA A 195 -2.10 -19.80 12.63
N GLU A 196 -3.18 -19.06 12.36
CA GLU A 196 -4.47 -19.62 11.95
C GLU A 196 -4.73 -19.54 10.44
N HIS A 197 -3.72 -19.15 9.66
CA HIS A 197 -3.83 -19.04 8.20
C HIS A 197 -5.00 -18.16 7.76
N LEU A 198 -5.14 -16.98 8.38
CA LEU A 198 -6.19 -16.02 8.07
C LEU A 198 -5.96 -15.35 6.71
N SER A 199 -7.02 -14.85 6.13
CA SER A 199 -7.02 -14.18 4.83
C SER A 199 -7.92 -12.96 4.88
N VAL A 200 -7.46 -11.84 4.28
CA VAL A 200 -8.35 -10.76 3.88
C VAL A 200 -9.12 -11.14 2.61
N ASP A 201 -10.19 -10.42 2.32
CA ASP A 201 -10.97 -10.65 1.09
C ASP A 201 -10.32 -9.94 -0.12
N LEU A 202 -9.78 -8.74 0.11
CA LEU A 202 -9.19 -7.88 -0.91
C LEU A 202 -7.87 -7.27 -0.42
N THR A 203 -6.90 -7.13 -1.31
CA THR A 203 -5.79 -6.19 -1.13
C THR A 203 -5.85 -5.07 -2.15
N VAL A 204 -5.42 -3.88 -1.73
CA VAL A 204 -5.09 -2.76 -2.61
C VAL A 204 -3.62 -2.45 -2.44
N HIS A 205 -2.93 -2.19 -3.55
CA HIS A 205 -1.52 -1.87 -3.54
C HIS A 205 -1.23 -0.69 -4.48
N ALA A 206 -0.64 0.37 -3.96
CA ALA A 206 -0.10 1.43 -4.81
C ALA A 206 1.20 0.98 -5.47
N LEU A 207 1.11 0.43 -6.69
CA LEU A 207 2.27 -0.02 -7.45
C LEU A 207 3.26 1.11 -7.79
N THR A 208 2.83 2.36 -7.61
CA THR A 208 3.64 3.58 -7.62
C THR A 208 4.85 3.50 -6.66
N LYS A 209 4.77 2.71 -5.59
CA LYS A 209 5.79 2.60 -4.54
C LYS A 209 6.86 1.57 -4.94
N TYR A 210 7.05 0.53 -4.13
CA TYR A 210 8.08 -0.48 -4.35
C TYR A 210 8.02 -1.20 -5.71
N PRO A 211 6.83 -1.54 -6.27
CA PRO A 211 6.78 -2.20 -7.56
C PRO A 211 7.38 -1.38 -8.69
N SER A 212 7.05 -0.08 -8.83
CA SER A 212 7.68 0.78 -9.86
C SER A 212 9.13 1.11 -9.52
N GLY A 213 9.38 1.44 -8.25
CA GLY A 213 10.72 1.69 -7.70
C GLY A 213 11.46 2.91 -8.24
N GLY A 214 10.92 3.62 -9.21
CA GLY A 214 11.51 4.79 -9.85
C GLY A 214 11.03 6.12 -9.26
N GLY A 215 9.83 6.14 -8.66
CA GLY A 215 9.18 7.36 -8.17
C GLY A 215 8.56 8.21 -9.26
N ASP A 216 8.30 7.64 -10.44
CA ASP A 216 7.90 8.32 -11.69
C ASP A 216 6.62 7.74 -12.32
N ILE A 217 6.17 6.55 -11.89
CA ILE A 217 4.99 5.86 -12.44
C ILE A 217 3.85 5.88 -11.43
N LEU A 218 2.66 6.22 -11.90
CA LEU A 218 1.42 6.10 -11.13
C LEU A 218 0.68 4.83 -11.55
N MET A 219 0.47 3.92 -10.59
CA MET A 219 -0.29 2.70 -10.82
C MET A 219 -0.79 2.12 -9.50
N GLY A 220 -1.90 1.39 -9.55
CA GLY A 220 -2.44 0.63 -8.44
C GLY A 220 -2.96 -0.73 -8.88
N SER A 221 -3.24 -1.58 -7.92
CA SER A 221 -3.88 -2.88 -8.15
C SER A 221 -4.90 -3.20 -7.06
N VAL A 222 -5.87 -4.01 -7.43
CA VAL A 222 -6.76 -4.73 -6.50
C VAL A 222 -6.56 -6.21 -6.74
N VAL A 223 -6.40 -6.98 -5.66
CA VAL A 223 -6.22 -8.44 -5.74
C VAL A 223 -7.20 -9.14 -4.81
N THR A 224 -7.68 -10.32 -5.21
CA THR A 224 -8.53 -11.19 -4.41
C THR A 224 -8.29 -12.66 -4.75
N ARG A 225 -8.72 -13.56 -3.86
CA ARG A 225 -8.83 -15.01 -4.13
C ARG A 225 -10.22 -15.41 -4.57
N ASP A 226 -11.23 -14.59 -4.33
CA ASP A 226 -12.64 -14.89 -4.58
C ASP A 226 -13.05 -14.46 -5.99
N GLN A 227 -13.55 -15.40 -6.78
CA GLN A 227 -13.99 -15.17 -8.14
C GLN A 227 -15.23 -14.27 -8.22
N ALA A 228 -16.14 -14.39 -7.26
CA ALA A 228 -17.37 -13.59 -7.27
C ALA A 228 -17.06 -12.10 -6.97
N LEU A 229 -16.15 -11.83 -6.03
CA LEU A 229 -15.65 -10.48 -5.77
C LEU A 229 -14.91 -9.92 -6.98
N HIS A 230 -14.08 -10.74 -7.63
CA HIS A 230 -13.38 -10.34 -8.85
C HIS A 230 -14.36 -9.94 -9.96
N HIS A 231 -15.40 -10.72 -10.23
CA HIS A 231 -16.39 -10.40 -11.25
C HIS A 231 -17.13 -9.07 -10.95
N GLN A 232 -17.47 -8.80 -9.69
CA GLN A 232 -18.08 -7.52 -9.30
C GLN A 232 -17.11 -6.35 -9.55
N LEU A 233 -15.86 -6.49 -9.12
CA LEU A 233 -14.81 -5.48 -9.32
C LEU A 233 -14.51 -5.26 -10.80
N PHE A 234 -14.41 -6.33 -11.60
CA PHE A 234 -14.15 -6.24 -13.03
C PHE A 234 -15.26 -5.48 -13.76
N ARG A 235 -16.51 -5.78 -13.41
CA ARG A 235 -17.67 -5.05 -13.96
C ARG A 235 -17.62 -3.57 -13.60
N MET A 236 -17.33 -3.23 -12.34
CA MET A 236 -17.23 -1.84 -11.89
C MET A 236 -16.05 -1.13 -12.56
N HIS A 237 -14.90 -1.79 -12.68
CA HIS A 237 -13.71 -1.31 -13.38
C HIS A 237 -14.03 -0.95 -14.84
N ALA A 238 -14.74 -1.83 -15.56
CA ALA A 238 -15.17 -1.59 -16.93
C ALA A 238 -16.16 -0.41 -17.04
N LEU A 239 -17.14 -0.32 -16.12
CA LEU A 239 -18.13 0.77 -16.09
C LEU A 239 -17.51 2.14 -15.80
N GLN A 240 -16.44 2.18 -14.99
CA GLN A 240 -15.70 3.40 -14.69
C GLN A 240 -14.67 3.75 -15.78
N GLY A 241 -14.48 2.89 -16.80
CA GLY A 241 -13.51 3.09 -17.86
C GLY A 241 -12.06 3.14 -17.35
N ILE A 242 -11.76 2.43 -16.27
CA ILE A 242 -10.42 2.36 -15.70
C ILE A 242 -9.49 1.64 -16.69
N ALA A 243 -8.34 2.23 -16.96
CA ALA A 243 -7.31 1.65 -17.82
C ALA A 243 -5.93 2.13 -17.41
N VAL A 244 -4.91 1.37 -17.75
CA VAL A 244 -3.50 1.69 -17.52
C VAL A 244 -2.72 1.70 -18.84
N SER A 245 -1.69 2.54 -18.90
CA SER A 245 -0.78 2.59 -20.05
C SER A 245 0.05 1.31 -20.13
N GLY A 246 0.09 0.66 -21.30
CA GLY A 246 0.95 -0.51 -21.51
C GLY A 246 2.43 -0.20 -21.32
N ASP A 247 2.85 1.03 -21.59
CA ASP A 247 4.24 1.46 -21.41
C ASP A 247 4.61 1.52 -19.92
N ASP A 248 3.74 2.08 -19.08
CA ASP A 248 3.94 2.12 -17.62
C ASP A 248 3.91 0.72 -17.03
N VAL A 249 2.97 -0.12 -17.49
CA VAL A 249 2.87 -1.53 -17.10
C VAL A 249 4.18 -2.28 -17.39
N ALA A 250 4.76 -2.10 -18.58
CA ALA A 250 6.02 -2.74 -18.95
C ALA A 250 7.20 -2.27 -18.09
N GLN A 251 7.22 -1.01 -17.68
CA GLN A 251 8.24 -0.48 -16.76
C GLN A 251 8.10 -1.05 -15.36
N VAL A 252 6.88 -1.10 -14.79
CA VAL A 252 6.61 -1.73 -13.50
C VAL A 252 6.99 -3.21 -13.56
N GLN A 253 6.59 -3.93 -14.61
CA GLN A 253 6.95 -5.33 -14.83
C GLN A 253 8.46 -5.55 -14.80
N ARG A 254 9.22 -4.69 -15.47
CA ARG A 254 10.69 -4.73 -15.48
C ARG A 254 11.28 -4.52 -14.08
N SER A 255 10.71 -3.61 -13.31
CA SER A 255 11.17 -3.23 -11.97
C SER A 255 10.97 -4.34 -10.91
N LEU A 256 9.95 -5.19 -11.07
CA LEU A 256 9.63 -6.26 -10.11
C LEU A 256 10.81 -7.19 -9.84
N ALA A 257 11.66 -7.44 -10.82
CA ALA A 257 12.82 -8.34 -10.66
C ALA A 257 13.79 -7.89 -9.56
N SER A 258 13.91 -6.59 -9.31
CA SER A 258 14.77 -6.02 -8.26
C SER A 258 14.00 -5.57 -7.00
N MET A 259 12.68 -5.69 -6.99
CA MET A 259 11.83 -5.13 -5.95
C MET A 259 12.21 -5.62 -4.54
N ARG A 260 12.40 -6.92 -4.36
CA ARG A 260 12.76 -7.50 -3.06
C ARG A 260 14.10 -6.96 -2.55
N ILE A 261 15.10 -6.86 -3.42
CA ILE A 261 16.43 -6.36 -3.04
C ILE A 261 16.33 -4.90 -2.59
N ARG A 262 15.59 -4.06 -3.32
CA ARG A 262 15.36 -2.65 -2.98
C ARG A 262 14.58 -2.52 -1.66
N TYR A 263 13.51 -3.28 -1.49
CA TYR A 263 12.71 -3.31 -0.27
C TYR A 263 13.56 -3.67 0.95
N GLN A 264 14.34 -4.74 0.86
CA GLN A 264 15.22 -5.19 1.95
C GLN A 264 16.30 -4.16 2.29
N GLN A 265 16.92 -3.53 1.29
CA GLN A 265 17.92 -2.50 1.51
C GLN A 265 17.31 -1.27 2.21
N GLN A 266 16.16 -0.80 1.73
CA GLN A 266 15.46 0.34 2.33
C GLN A 266 14.99 0.04 3.76
N SER A 267 14.49 -1.18 4.00
CA SER A 267 14.15 -1.67 5.35
C SER A 267 15.37 -1.67 6.28
N HIS A 268 16.49 -2.24 5.84
CA HIS A 268 17.71 -2.28 6.64
C HIS A 268 18.21 -0.88 7.00
N THR A 269 18.22 0.03 6.05
CA THR A 269 18.60 1.44 6.29
C THR A 269 17.63 2.11 7.25
N ALA A 270 16.29 1.88 7.12
CA ALA A 270 15.30 2.42 8.05
C ALA A 270 15.52 1.96 9.50
N LEU A 271 15.87 0.68 9.71
CA LEU A 271 16.21 0.14 11.04
C LEU A 271 17.47 0.79 11.63
N SER A 272 18.49 1.06 10.80
CA SER A 272 19.69 1.77 11.21
C SER A 272 19.38 3.20 11.64
N LEU A 273 18.56 3.91 10.85
CA LEU A 273 18.10 5.26 11.19
C LEU A 273 17.24 5.26 12.45
N MET A 274 16.29 4.32 12.60
CA MET A 274 15.47 4.16 13.81
C MET A 274 16.36 4.06 15.05
N THR A 275 17.35 3.17 15.02
CA THR A 275 18.26 2.93 16.15
C THR A 275 19.05 4.19 16.50
N TRP A 276 19.53 4.92 15.51
CA TRP A 276 20.28 6.16 15.73
C TRP A 276 19.37 7.30 16.21
N LEU A 277 18.17 7.46 15.65
CA LEU A 277 17.19 8.50 16.02
C LEU A 277 16.71 8.36 17.47
N LYS A 278 16.59 7.14 17.99
CA LYS A 278 16.25 6.88 19.41
C LYS A 278 17.30 7.44 20.40
N GLN A 279 18.50 7.77 19.95
CA GLN A 279 19.56 8.34 20.77
C GLN A 279 19.58 9.88 20.71
N GLN A 280 18.77 10.50 19.87
CA GLN A 280 18.77 11.95 19.71
C GLN A 280 17.80 12.61 20.69
N HIS A 281 18.28 13.54 21.50
CA HIS A 281 17.47 14.17 22.56
C HIS A 281 16.32 15.06 22.02
N GLN A 282 16.43 15.52 20.76
CA GLN A 282 15.36 16.26 20.09
C GLN A 282 14.15 15.39 19.77
N CYS A 283 14.35 14.06 19.69
CA CYS A 283 13.34 13.07 19.31
C CYS A 283 12.72 12.46 20.58
N VAL A 284 11.45 12.76 20.86
CA VAL A 284 10.76 12.19 22.05
C VAL A 284 10.14 10.84 21.79
N GLN A 285 9.89 10.52 20.52
CA GLN A 285 9.38 9.21 20.12
C GLN A 285 9.82 8.90 18.70
N VAL A 286 10.26 7.66 18.47
CA VAL A 286 10.52 7.11 17.14
C VAL A 286 9.46 6.03 16.88
N LEU A 287 8.82 6.10 15.75
CA LEU A 287 7.71 5.23 15.36
C LEU A 287 8.15 4.32 14.21
N HIS A 288 8.17 3.04 14.48
CA HIS A 288 8.49 1.99 13.50
C HIS A 288 7.97 0.64 14.02
N PRO A 289 7.31 -0.22 13.22
CA PRO A 289 6.72 -1.46 13.72
C PRO A 289 7.71 -2.44 14.35
N ALA A 290 8.98 -2.43 13.89
CA ALA A 290 10.02 -3.28 14.44
C ALA A 290 10.62 -2.77 15.77
N ASP A 291 10.25 -1.58 16.25
CA ASP A 291 10.65 -1.10 17.57
C ASP A 291 9.86 -1.87 18.66
N PRO A 292 10.52 -2.55 19.61
CA PRO A 292 9.83 -3.23 20.71
C PRO A 292 8.90 -2.35 21.55
N ASP A 293 9.17 -1.04 21.59
CA ASP A 293 8.37 -0.07 22.32
C ASP A 293 7.19 0.50 21.50
N ALA A 294 7.11 0.15 20.20
CA ALA A 294 6.07 0.66 19.32
C ALA A 294 4.71 0.01 19.56
N ALA A 295 3.66 0.81 19.44
CA ALA A 295 2.30 0.31 19.48
C ALA A 295 2.04 -0.65 18.30
N GLY A 296 1.63 -1.88 18.63
CA GLY A 296 1.40 -2.95 17.65
C GLY A 296 2.63 -3.78 17.29
N HIS A 297 3.79 -3.59 17.93
CA HIS A 297 4.99 -4.41 17.69
C HIS A 297 4.72 -5.92 17.77
N GLY A 298 3.97 -6.37 18.77
CA GLY A 298 3.61 -7.80 18.91
C GLY A 298 2.79 -8.32 17.72
N TYR A 299 1.88 -7.52 17.19
CA TYR A 299 1.09 -7.88 16.00
C TYR A 299 1.96 -7.91 14.75
N TRP A 300 2.93 -6.99 14.63
CA TRP A 300 3.91 -7.04 13.56
C TRP A 300 4.76 -8.31 13.60
N GLN A 301 5.26 -8.70 14.78
CA GLN A 301 6.03 -9.93 14.95
C GLN A 301 5.21 -11.19 14.60
N GLU A 302 3.92 -11.20 14.92
CA GLU A 302 3.02 -12.32 14.60
C GLU A 302 2.83 -12.49 13.09
N VAL A 303 2.73 -11.38 12.34
CA VAL A 303 2.30 -11.36 10.94
C VAL A 303 3.50 -11.27 9.98
N CYS A 304 4.50 -10.43 10.28
CA CYS A 304 5.63 -10.17 9.38
C CYS A 304 6.75 -11.17 9.62
N GLN A 305 6.91 -12.07 8.66
CA GLN A 305 7.95 -13.08 8.68
C GLN A 305 9.34 -12.47 8.45
N ASP A 306 10.38 -13.11 8.98
CA ASP A 306 11.79 -12.73 8.79
C ASP A 306 12.14 -11.29 9.21
N GLY A 307 11.30 -10.63 10.02
CA GLY A 307 11.54 -9.26 10.48
C GLY A 307 11.44 -8.21 9.36
N HIS A 308 10.74 -8.52 8.26
CA HIS A 308 10.59 -7.60 7.15
C HIS A 308 9.77 -6.36 7.55
N SER A 309 10.27 -5.19 7.17
CA SER A 309 9.61 -3.90 7.32
C SER A 309 9.85 -3.04 6.08
N ALA A 310 9.07 -1.99 5.92
CA ALA A 310 9.28 -1.05 4.82
C ALA A 310 10.38 -0.02 5.15
N GLY A 311 10.81 0.74 4.15
CA GLY A 311 11.80 1.81 4.28
C GLY A 311 11.20 3.11 4.81
N LEU A 312 10.43 3.07 5.90
CA LEU A 312 9.78 4.22 6.51
C LEU A 312 10.09 4.30 8.00
N VAL A 313 10.39 5.49 8.49
CA VAL A 313 10.53 5.79 9.92
C VAL A 313 9.90 7.14 10.22
N SER A 314 9.16 7.24 11.31
CA SER A 314 8.56 8.51 11.74
C SER A 314 9.10 8.90 13.12
N VAL A 315 9.26 10.20 13.32
CA VAL A 315 9.79 10.76 14.56
C VAL A 315 8.87 11.86 15.07
N VAL A 316 8.53 11.82 16.36
CA VAL A 316 7.88 12.92 17.05
C VAL A 316 8.96 13.75 17.74
N PHE A 317 9.05 15.03 17.41
CA PHE A 317 9.97 15.97 18.04
C PHE A 317 9.41 16.49 19.36
N ALA A 318 10.29 16.89 20.27
CA ALA A 318 9.92 17.42 21.58
C ALA A 318 8.95 18.61 21.45
N ALA A 319 7.91 18.64 22.28
CA ALA A 319 6.78 19.57 22.18
C ALA A 319 7.15 21.05 22.33
N HIS A 320 8.35 21.37 22.79
CA HIS A 320 8.84 22.75 22.87
C HIS A 320 9.28 23.32 21.52
N TYR A 321 9.60 22.46 20.53
CA TYR A 321 9.90 22.94 19.18
C TYR A 321 8.64 23.40 18.47
N SER A 322 8.69 24.63 17.93
CA SER A 322 7.60 25.19 17.15
C SER A 322 7.53 24.58 15.74
N LEU A 323 6.41 24.77 15.04
CA LEU A 323 6.27 24.42 13.63
C LEU A 323 7.38 25.06 12.77
N ALA A 324 7.76 26.32 13.10
CA ALA A 324 8.81 27.03 12.38
C ALA A 324 10.18 26.37 12.56
N ASP A 325 10.48 25.87 13.75
CA ASP A 325 11.75 25.17 14.01
C ASP A 325 11.83 23.85 13.26
N ILE A 326 10.75 23.05 13.27
CA ILE A 326 10.73 21.79 12.52
C ILE A 326 10.77 22.04 10.99
N ARG A 327 10.17 23.12 10.50
CA ARG A 327 10.35 23.53 9.09
C ARG A 327 11.79 23.83 8.76
N LYS A 328 12.48 24.62 9.60
CA LYS A 328 13.92 24.92 9.41
C LYS A 328 14.76 23.63 9.42
N PHE A 329 14.44 22.69 10.31
CA PHE A 329 15.08 21.38 10.32
C PHE A 329 14.88 20.65 8.99
N CYS A 330 13.65 20.54 8.50
CA CYS A 330 13.38 19.89 7.22
C CYS A 330 14.06 20.59 6.03
N ASP A 331 14.10 21.92 6.05
CA ASP A 331 14.74 22.74 4.99
C ASP A 331 16.28 22.65 5.02
N ALA A 332 16.86 22.28 6.16
CA ALA A 332 18.31 22.09 6.32
C ALA A 332 18.81 20.72 5.81
N LEU A 333 17.92 19.76 5.56
CA LEU A 333 18.28 18.47 4.98
C LEU A 333 18.76 18.64 3.53
N THR A 334 19.83 17.95 3.17
CA THR A 334 20.46 18.08 1.85
C THR A 334 20.25 16.86 0.97
N LEU A 335 20.20 15.66 1.54
CA LEU A 335 19.92 14.40 0.83
C LEU A 335 18.44 14.11 0.80
N PHE A 336 17.76 14.17 1.95
CA PHE A 336 16.32 14.05 1.99
C PHE A 336 15.64 15.21 1.27
N LYS A 337 14.72 14.89 0.37
CA LYS A 337 13.96 15.90 -0.38
C LYS A 337 12.53 16.02 0.16
N LEU A 338 12.04 17.24 0.24
CA LEU A 338 10.64 17.49 0.59
C LEU A 338 9.72 16.95 -0.52
N GLY A 339 8.89 15.98 -0.18
CA GLY A 339 7.98 15.39 -1.16
C GLY A 339 7.12 14.27 -0.58
N PHE A 340 5.93 14.15 -1.15
CA PHE A 340 5.05 13.01 -0.87
C PHE A 340 5.57 11.77 -1.60
N SER A 341 5.20 10.59 -1.12
CA SER A 341 5.54 9.27 -1.64
C SER A 341 6.68 8.60 -0.86
N TRP A 342 7.10 7.43 -1.34
CA TRP A 342 8.16 6.57 -0.78
C TRP A 342 8.38 5.36 -1.69
N GLY A 343 9.38 4.52 -1.38
CA GLY A 343 9.70 3.30 -2.13
C GLY A 343 10.47 3.54 -3.44
N GLY A 344 10.82 4.80 -3.74
CA GLY A 344 11.69 5.18 -4.85
C GLY A 344 13.18 5.18 -4.44
N PRO A 345 14.09 5.57 -5.35
CA PRO A 345 15.54 5.53 -5.10
C PRO A 345 16.06 6.71 -4.26
N VAL A 346 15.30 7.82 -4.20
CA VAL A 346 15.67 9.05 -3.48
C VAL A 346 14.90 9.12 -2.16
N SER A 347 15.62 9.42 -1.08
CA SER A 347 15.04 9.62 0.25
C SER A 347 14.20 10.89 0.32
N LEU A 348 13.01 10.76 0.92
CA LEU A 348 12.06 11.86 1.06
C LEU A 348 11.73 12.15 2.52
N VAL A 349 11.32 13.38 2.79
CA VAL A 349 10.90 13.83 4.12
C VAL A 349 9.59 14.58 4.04
N MET A 350 8.71 14.35 5.03
CA MET A 350 7.44 15.06 5.18
C MET A 350 7.17 15.39 6.65
N LEU A 351 6.70 16.60 6.88
CA LEU A 351 6.28 17.13 8.18
C LEU A 351 4.76 17.01 8.35
N TYR A 352 4.30 16.61 9.53
CA TYR A 352 2.89 16.46 9.88
C TYR A 352 2.57 17.08 11.24
N ASP A 353 1.38 17.64 11.35
CA ASP A 353 0.76 18.04 12.62
C ASP A 353 -0.17 16.91 13.10
N LEU A 354 0.27 16.15 14.10
CA LEU A 354 -0.50 15.01 14.62
C LEU A 354 -1.89 15.40 15.12
N LYS A 355 -2.06 16.62 15.63
CA LYS A 355 -3.36 17.10 16.14
C LYS A 355 -4.43 17.19 15.07
N GLN A 356 -4.03 17.38 13.80
CA GLN A 356 -4.94 17.50 12.67
C GLN A 356 -5.20 16.15 11.97
N MET A 357 -4.43 15.13 12.29
CA MET A 357 -4.45 13.85 11.57
C MET A 357 -5.30 12.77 12.24
N ARG A 358 -5.64 12.94 13.52
CA ARG A 358 -6.29 11.90 14.32
C ARG A 358 -7.68 12.31 14.77
N THR A 359 -8.62 11.37 14.65
CA THR A 359 -9.99 11.53 15.14
C THR A 359 -10.11 11.05 16.60
N LEU A 360 -9.35 10.00 16.94
CA LEU A 360 -9.31 9.41 18.26
C LEU A 360 -8.11 9.92 19.06
N GLN A 361 -8.23 9.89 20.39
CA GLN A 361 -7.09 10.15 21.27
C GLN A 361 -6.30 8.85 21.50
N HIS A 362 -5.00 8.91 21.27
CA HIS A 362 -4.09 7.77 21.45
C HIS A 362 -3.05 8.08 22.53
N SER A 363 -3.13 7.34 23.64
CA SER A 363 -2.22 7.53 24.78
C SER A 363 -0.77 7.13 24.49
N HIS A 364 -0.53 6.34 23.44
CA HIS A 364 0.81 5.91 23.04
C HIS A 364 1.55 6.91 22.14
N LEU A 365 0.85 7.95 21.63
CA LEU A 365 1.48 8.99 20.81
C LEU A 365 1.87 10.19 21.67
N GLN A 366 3.13 10.61 21.58
CA GLN A 366 3.62 11.81 22.24
C GLN A 366 3.14 13.06 21.54
N SER A 367 3.04 14.16 22.29
CA SER A 367 2.71 15.48 21.73
C SER A 367 3.92 16.09 21.02
N GLY A 368 3.69 16.64 19.84
CA GLY A 368 4.73 17.30 19.04
C GLY A 368 4.39 17.31 17.55
N TYR A 369 5.30 17.82 16.75
CA TYR A 369 5.27 17.68 15.30
C TYR A 369 5.95 16.38 14.90
N LEU A 370 5.40 15.72 13.92
CA LEU A 370 5.93 14.46 13.39
C LEU A 370 6.64 14.72 12.06
N VAL A 371 7.82 14.15 11.91
CA VAL A 371 8.53 14.08 10.63
C VAL A 371 8.66 12.61 10.22
N ARG A 372 8.18 12.30 9.02
CA ARG A 372 8.33 10.97 8.41
C ARG A 372 9.47 11.00 7.41
N PHE A 373 10.44 10.13 7.62
CA PHE A 373 11.53 9.82 6.71
C PHE A 373 11.13 8.63 5.84
N CYS A 374 11.26 8.79 4.53
CA CYS A 374 11.04 7.75 3.53
C CYS A 374 12.40 7.43 2.92
N ILE A 375 12.90 6.24 3.16
CA ILE A 375 14.26 5.86 2.82
C ILE A 375 14.34 5.43 1.35
N GLY A 376 15.30 6.00 0.64
CA GLY A 376 15.67 5.62 -0.72
C GLY A 376 16.72 4.50 -0.75
N LEU A 377 17.68 4.64 -1.67
CA LEU A 377 18.76 3.66 -1.87
C LEU A 377 20.14 4.26 -1.58
N GLU A 378 20.19 5.44 -0.95
CA GLU A 378 21.42 6.08 -0.52
C GLU A 378 22.08 5.29 0.62
N ASP A 379 23.36 5.53 0.86
CA ASP A 379 24.08 4.95 1.99
C ASP A 379 23.49 5.37 3.33
N ALA A 380 23.37 4.44 4.26
CA ALA A 380 22.75 4.68 5.56
C ALA A 380 23.53 5.73 6.40
N GLN A 381 24.87 5.72 6.31
CA GLN A 381 25.70 6.65 7.07
C GLN A 381 25.56 8.08 6.53
N ASP A 382 25.51 8.25 5.21
CA ASP A 382 25.28 9.55 4.59
C ASP A 382 23.92 10.15 5.00
N LEU A 383 22.87 9.33 5.06
CA LEU A 383 21.55 9.75 5.53
C LEU A 383 21.55 10.14 7.02
N ILE A 384 22.26 9.39 7.86
CA ILE A 384 22.45 9.73 9.28
C ILE A 384 23.17 11.06 9.43
N GLU A 385 24.24 11.28 8.67
CA GLU A 385 25.02 12.53 8.71
C GLU A 385 24.20 13.73 8.24
N ASP A 386 23.33 13.53 7.22
CA ASP A 386 22.41 14.57 6.74
C ASP A 386 21.40 14.97 7.83
N ILE A 387 20.81 14.00 8.54
CA ILE A 387 19.92 14.29 9.66
C ILE A 387 20.71 14.94 10.81
N ALA A 388 21.90 14.44 11.15
CA ALA A 388 22.70 14.95 12.24
C ALA A 388 23.12 16.42 12.05
N GLN A 389 23.48 16.82 10.83
CA GLN A 389 23.80 18.21 10.53
C GLN A 389 22.55 19.10 10.62
N ALA A 390 21.38 18.62 10.17
CA ALA A 390 20.13 19.37 10.21
C ALA A 390 19.61 19.54 11.65
N LEU A 391 19.79 18.56 12.55
CA LEU A 391 19.39 18.66 13.95
C LEU A 391 20.06 19.80 14.70
N LYS A 392 21.28 20.23 14.29
CA LYS A 392 21.98 21.36 14.90
C LYS A 392 21.19 22.68 14.79
N VAL A 393 20.31 22.79 13.82
CA VAL A 393 19.43 23.96 13.68
C VAL A 393 18.46 24.08 14.85
N LEU A 394 18.05 22.94 15.44
CA LEU A 394 17.16 22.90 16.60
C LEU A 394 17.89 23.22 17.92
N ASP A 395 19.19 22.93 18.00
CA ASP A 395 20.00 23.23 19.20
C ASP A 395 20.32 24.74 19.30
N ALA A 396 20.18 25.47 18.20
CA ALA A 396 20.40 26.90 18.14
C ALA A 396 19.13 27.75 18.31
N ALA A 397 17.97 27.10 18.43
CA ALA A 397 16.67 27.72 18.60
C ALA A 397 16.22 27.75 20.07
#